data_195b2fb93bdeb60e4f326432289a34da
#
_entry.id   195b2fb93bdeb60e4f326432289a34da
#
_cell.length_a   1.000
_cell.length_b   1.000
_cell.length_c   1.000
_cell.angle_alpha   90.00
_cell.angle_beta   90.00
_cell.angle_gamma   90.00
#
_symmetry.space_group_name_H-M   'P 1'
#
loop_
_entity.id
_entity.type
_entity.pdbx_description
1 polymer ?
#
loop_
_entity_poly.entity_id
_entity_poly.type
_entity_poly.pdbx_seq_one_letter_code
_entity_poly.pdbx_strand_id
1 'polypeptide(L)'
;PLSQLANHPYVFEANVKNVGLSEQHVVLNYNVTGAATASGVSTLGILTPQQEEPFTTPGFSPTAIGNYSIAIFAEGDSAGVGITSVSSDIVSKNIEVTNYIYGKDLGASNTGSYILGGPEDQNHLTTRYEMYANEELYAIRAYIGTSSIVGAEVKAIIYEVDTTAANGLIFLAESDNYTLTAQDIGAWIDVPFLDPISLTNGYAYECGMVGFNHPSLESYIGTSGGS
;
A
#
# COMPACT_ATOMS: atom_id res chain seq x y z
N PRO A 1 2.32 9.19 3.36
CA PRO A 1 2.98 10.34 4.00
C PRO A 1 2.80 10.31 5.52
N LEU A 2 3.70 10.99 6.25
CA LEU A 2 3.66 11.05 7.72
C LEU A 2 2.34 11.66 8.24
N SER A 3 1.82 12.68 7.56
CA SER A 3 0.55 13.34 7.87
C SER A 3 -0.65 12.37 7.93
N GLN A 4 -0.69 11.41 7.02
CA GLN A 4 -1.77 10.42 6.95
C GLN A 4 -1.67 9.44 8.13
N LEU A 5 -0.46 9.00 8.46
CA LEU A 5 -0.19 8.00 9.50
C LEU A 5 -0.38 8.52 10.92
N ALA A 6 -0.30 9.83 11.14
CA ALA A 6 -0.62 10.44 12.42
C ALA A 6 -2.09 10.22 12.82
N ASN A 7 -2.99 10.19 11.84
CA ASN A 7 -4.43 10.03 12.05
C ASN A 7 -4.93 8.60 11.78
N HIS A 8 -4.10 7.76 11.18
CA HIS A 8 -4.44 6.36 10.88
C HIS A 8 -3.26 5.44 11.20
N PRO A 9 -3.13 5.01 12.46
CA PRO A 9 -2.05 4.12 12.90
C PRO A 9 -2.05 2.79 12.17
N TYR A 10 -0.88 2.22 11.95
CA TYR A 10 -0.77 0.82 11.53
C TYR A 10 -1.22 -0.10 12.66
N VAL A 11 -2.15 -0.99 12.38
CA VAL A 11 -2.57 -2.07 13.26
C VAL A 11 -2.11 -3.39 12.64
N PHE A 12 -1.47 -4.24 13.42
CA PHE A 12 -1.00 -5.54 12.95
C PHE A 12 -1.94 -6.63 13.43
N GLU A 13 -2.35 -7.48 12.50
CA GLU A 13 -3.26 -8.60 12.76
C GLU A 13 -2.63 -9.89 12.25
N ALA A 14 -2.80 -10.96 13.00
CA ALA A 14 -2.37 -12.30 12.60
C ALA A 14 -3.26 -13.36 13.23
N ASN A 15 -3.51 -14.44 12.48
CA ASN A 15 -4.06 -15.66 13.04
C ASN A 15 -2.94 -16.44 13.73
N VAL A 16 -3.13 -16.75 14.99
CA VAL A 16 -2.17 -17.53 15.79
C VAL A 16 -2.78 -18.87 16.14
N LYS A 17 -2.03 -19.93 15.85
CA LYS A 17 -2.46 -21.30 16.12
C LYS A 17 -1.59 -21.95 17.19
N ASN A 18 -2.24 -22.57 18.18
CA ASN A 18 -1.54 -23.42 19.14
C ASN A 18 -1.32 -24.81 18.52
N VAL A 19 -0.11 -25.12 18.10
CA VAL A 19 0.26 -26.43 17.54
C VAL A 19 0.73 -27.42 18.62
N GLY A 20 0.78 -26.98 19.87
CA GLY A 20 1.17 -27.79 21.03
C GLY A 20 0.07 -28.73 21.50
N LEU A 21 0.38 -29.49 22.54
CA LEU A 21 -0.52 -30.50 23.16
C LEU A 21 -1.17 -29.99 24.46
N SER A 22 -0.82 -28.80 24.93
CA SER A 22 -1.39 -28.17 26.13
C SER A 22 -1.94 -26.78 25.78
N GLU A 23 -2.80 -26.27 26.64
CA GLU A 23 -3.29 -24.90 26.58
C GLU A 23 -2.13 -23.93 26.69
N GLN A 24 -2.18 -22.83 25.91
CA GLN A 24 -1.18 -21.77 25.87
C GLN A 24 -1.84 -20.41 26.12
N HIS A 25 -1.20 -19.59 26.94
CA HIS A 25 -1.48 -18.14 26.97
C HIS A 25 -0.66 -17.48 25.88
N VAL A 26 -1.28 -16.73 24.98
CA VAL A 26 -0.64 -16.24 23.75
C VAL A 26 -0.82 -14.75 23.62
N VAL A 27 0.20 -14.07 23.15
CA VAL A 27 0.17 -12.66 22.74
C VAL A 27 0.81 -12.51 21.36
N LEU A 28 0.31 -11.55 20.59
CA LEU A 28 0.94 -11.08 19.35
C LEU A 28 1.78 -9.84 19.67
N ASN A 29 3.04 -9.86 19.28
CA ASN A 29 3.98 -8.78 19.48
C ASN A 29 4.34 -8.12 18.16
N TYR A 30 4.68 -6.82 18.21
CA TYR A 30 5.47 -6.20 17.17
C TYR A 30 6.65 -5.42 17.75
N ASN A 31 7.73 -5.38 16.98
CA ASN A 31 8.89 -4.53 17.21
C ASN A 31 9.19 -3.73 15.96
N VAL A 32 9.36 -2.44 16.12
CA VAL A 32 9.71 -1.50 15.05
C VAL A 32 11.09 -0.93 15.31
N THR A 33 11.91 -0.90 14.28
CA THR A 33 13.25 -0.29 14.29
C THR A 33 13.42 0.59 13.05
N GLY A 34 14.45 1.44 13.04
CA GLY A 34 14.74 2.34 11.92
C GLY A 34 14.67 3.80 12.31
N ALA A 35 13.94 4.63 11.56
CA ALA A 35 13.84 6.07 11.80
C ALA A 35 13.30 6.43 13.18
N ALA A 36 12.49 5.56 13.77
CA ALA A 36 12.14 5.56 15.20
C ALA A 36 11.95 4.12 15.67
N THR A 37 11.87 3.92 16.99
CA THR A 37 11.63 2.61 17.59
C THR A 37 10.29 2.59 18.30
N ALA A 38 9.57 1.47 18.20
CA ALA A 38 8.33 1.22 18.94
C ALA A 38 8.15 -0.28 19.17
N SER A 39 7.30 -0.63 20.11
CA SER A 39 6.85 -1.99 20.31
C SER A 39 5.42 -1.99 20.84
N GLY A 40 4.71 -3.07 20.63
CA GLY A 40 3.39 -3.26 21.19
C GLY A 40 3.04 -4.73 21.31
N VAL A 41 2.10 -5.00 22.19
CA VAL A 41 1.64 -6.35 22.53
C VAL A 41 0.12 -6.36 22.50
N SER A 42 -0.47 -7.39 21.90
CA SER A 42 -1.93 -7.60 21.90
C SER A 42 -2.47 -7.89 23.31
N THR A 43 -3.77 -7.92 23.45
CA THR A 43 -4.38 -8.54 24.63
C THR A 43 -4.00 -10.02 24.69
N LEU A 44 -3.89 -10.55 25.91
CA LEU A 44 -3.64 -11.95 26.16
C LEU A 44 -4.84 -12.80 25.68
N GLY A 45 -4.57 -13.83 24.89
CA GLY A 45 -5.54 -14.88 24.54
C GLY A 45 -5.16 -16.20 25.15
N ILE A 46 -6.11 -17.11 25.24
CA ILE A 46 -5.91 -18.48 25.71
C ILE A 46 -6.30 -19.42 24.58
N LEU A 47 -5.36 -20.23 24.10
CA LEU A 47 -5.57 -21.18 23.01
C LEU A 47 -5.43 -22.61 23.50
N THR A 48 -6.49 -23.39 23.36
CA THR A 48 -6.43 -24.84 23.55
C THR A 48 -5.64 -25.52 22.43
N PRO A 49 -5.21 -26.79 22.59
CA PRO A 49 -4.49 -27.50 21.54
C PRO A 49 -5.21 -27.45 20.19
N GLN A 50 -4.48 -27.08 19.12
CA GLN A 50 -4.95 -26.92 17.73
C GLN A 50 -5.93 -25.75 17.47
N GLN A 51 -6.29 -25.00 18.48
CA GLN A 51 -7.11 -23.78 18.30
C GLN A 51 -6.32 -22.69 17.57
N GLU A 52 -7.02 -21.95 16.72
CA GLU A 52 -6.52 -20.81 15.97
C GLU A 52 -7.46 -19.62 16.15
N GLU A 53 -6.91 -18.45 16.48
CA GLU A 53 -7.67 -17.22 16.71
C GLU A 53 -6.94 -16.01 16.14
N PRO A 54 -7.68 -14.97 15.72
CA PRO A 54 -7.10 -13.70 15.30
C PRO A 54 -6.64 -12.88 16.53
N PHE A 55 -5.45 -12.30 16.39
CA PHE A 55 -4.88 -11.34 17.37
C PHE A 55 -4.62 -10.04 16.69
N THR A 56 -4.88 -8.93 17.40
CA THR A 56 -4.69 -7.57 16.93
C THR A 56 -3.83 -6.80 17.93
N THR A 57 -2.81 -6.10 17.44
CA THR A 57 -1.93 -5.28 18.27
C THR A 57 -2.50 -3.87 18.48
N PRO A 58 -2.02 -3.11 19.49
CA PRO A 58 -2.20 -1.67 19.53
C PRO A 58 -1.64 -1.00 18.27
N GLY A 59 -2.19 0.14 17.93
CA GLY A 59 -1.74 0.91 16.75
C GLY A 59 -0.33 1.46 16.92
N PHE A 60 0.43 1.44 15.81
CA PHE A 60 1.73 2.10 15.68
C PHE A 60 1.61 3.31 14.75
N SER A 61 1.92 4.51 15.25
CA SER A 61 2.03 5.74 14.45
C SER A 61 3.49 6.13 14.32
N PRO A 62 4.07 6.13 13.11
CA PRO A 62 5.40 6.69 12.88
C PRO A 62 5.47 8.16 13.29
N THR A 63 6.59 8.55 13.91
CA THR A 63 6.82 9.93 14.36
C THR A 63 7.90 10.66 13.56
N ALA A 64 8.55 9.96 12.63
CA ALA A 64 9.62 10.50 11.79
C ALA A 64 9.52 9.92 10.37
N ILE A 65 10.05 10.68 9.41
CA ILE A 65 10.27 10.19 8.04
C ILE A 65 11.48 9.25 8.01
N GLY A 66 11.47 8.30 7.10
CA GLY A 66 12.56 7.35 6.86
C GLY A 66 12.10 5.90 6.79
N ASN A 67 13.08 5.01 6.79
CA ASN A 67 12.83 3.58 6.69
C ASN A 67 12.58 2.96 8.06
N TYR A 68 11.60 2.07 8.10
CA TYR A 68 11.25 1.26 9.26
C TYR A 68 11.26 -0.20 8.91
N SER A 69 11.79 -1.02 9.82
CA SER A 69 11.67 -2.48 9.78
C SER A 69 10.74 -2.93 10.90
N ILE A 70 9.70 -3.67 10.54
CA ILE A 70 8.66 -4.13 11.46
C ILE A 70 8.77 -5.65 11.55
N ALA A 71 8.96 -6.17 12.76
CA ALA A 71 8.96 -7.59 13.06
C ALA A 71 7.69 -7.92 13.85
N ILE A 72 6.91 -8.91 13.40
CA ILE A 72 5.67 -9.37 14.03
C ILE A 72 5.83 -10.84 14.36
N PHE A 73 5.51 -11.23 15.60
CA PHE A 73 5.64 -12.60 16.09
C PHE A 73 4.70 -12.86 17.26
N ALA A 74 4.26 -14.10 17.41
CA ALA A 74 3.50 -14.53 18.57
C ALA A 74 4.44 -15.12 19.63
N GLU A 75 4.11 -14.90 20.88
CA GLU A 75 4.72 -15.59 22.03
C GLU A 75 3.64 -16.31 22.83
N GLY A 76 4.00 -17.49 23.34
CA GLY A 76 3.11 -18.29 24.15
C GLY A 76 3.78 -18.84 25.40
N ASP A 77 3.00 -19.10 26.44
CA ASP A 77 3.42 -19.82 27.63
C ASP A 77 2.53 -21.04 27.91
N SER A 78 3.07 -21.99 28.64
CA SER A 78 2.27 -23.13 29.10
C SER A 78 1.49 -22.70 30.34
N ALA A 79 0.20 -22.37 30.15
CA ALA A 79 -0.79 -22.25 31.22
C ALA A 79 -0.40 -21.37 32.42
N GLY A 80 0.12 -20.16 32.13
CA GLY A 80 0.30 -19.14 33.16
C GLY A 80 1.52 -19.32 34.08
N VAL A 81 2.48 -20.16 33.73
CA VAL A 81 3.71 -20.37 34.50
C VAL A 81 4.87 -19.49 34.03
N GLY A 82 4.55 -18.31 33.50
CA GLY A 82 5.57 -17.37 33.02
C GLY A 82 6.27 -17.84 31.74
N ILE A 83 6.32 -16.93 30.79
CA ILE A 83 6.77 -17.23 29.45
C ILE A 83 8.21 -17.70 29.43
N THR A 84 8.39 -18.96 29.11
CA THR A 84 9.56 -19.41 28.39
C THR A 84 9.13 -19.50 26.95
N SER A 85 9.27 -18.41 26.26
CA SER A 85 8.68 -18.19 24.95
C SER A 85 9.02 -19.31 23.97
N VAL A 86 8.01 -19.93 23.45
CA VAL A 86 8.09 -20.45 22.10
C VAL A 86 7.59 -19.31 21.21
N SER A 87 8.51 -18.60 20.57
CA SER A 87 8.12 -17.61 19.58
C SER A 87 7.74 -18.33 18.29
N SER A 88 6.72 -17.81 17.61
CA SER A 88 6.45 -18.17 16.22
C SER A 88 7.61 -17.73 15.31
N ASP A 89 7.54 -18.12 14.05
CA ASP A 89 8.34 -17.48 13.01
C ASP A 89 8.06 -15.96 13.01
N ILE A 90 9.11 -15.19 12.74
CA ILE A 90 9.03 -13.73 12.66
C ILE A 90 8.64 -13.35 11.24
N VAL A 91 7.52 -12.66 11.10
CA VAL A 91 7.15 -11.99 9.85
C VAL A 91 7.74 -10.58 9.87
N SER A 92 8.57 -10.27 8.89
CA SER A 92 9.20 -8.96 8.77
C SER A 92 8.66 -8.19 7.57
N LYS A 93 8.42 -6.89 7.75
CA LYS A 93 8.04 -5.96 6.69
C LYS A 93 8.84 -4.67 6.81
N ASN A 94 9.29 -4.17 5.67
CA ASN A 94 9.93 -2.85 5.59
C ASN A 94 8.92 -1.87 4.99
N ILE A 95 8.87 -0.67 5.55
CA ILE A 95 8.09 0.45 5.04
C ILE A 95 8.98 1.71 4.99
N GLU A 96 8.67 2.58 4.05
CA GLU A 96 9.24 3.92 3.99
C GLU A 96 8.16 4.94 4.32
N VAL A 97 8.43 5.81 5.28
CA VAL A 97 7.59 6.95 5.63
C VAL A 97 8.20 8.21 5.04
N THR A 98 7.42 8.90 4.21
CA THR A 98 7.85 10.10 3.48
C THR A 98 7.01 11.30 3.89
N ASN A 99 7.36 12.50 3.40
CA ASN A 99 6.51 13.68 3.53
C ASN A 99 5.42 13.73 2.44
N TYR A 100 5.73 13.26 1.22
CA TYR A 100 4.94 13.61 0.04
C TYR A 100 4.48 12.41 -0.79
N ILE A 101 5.00 11.20 -0.53
CA ILE A 101 4.65 10.03 -1.34
C ILE A 101 3.61 9.19 -0.59
N TYR A 102 2.47 8.96 -1.22
CA TYR A 102 1.46 8.01 -0.77
C TYR A 102 1.48 6.80 -1.72
N GLY A 103 2.24 5.76 -1.38
CA GLY A 103 2.38 4.54 -2.17
C GLY A 103 1.59 3.39 -1.56
N LYS A 104 1.00 2.56 -2.42
CA LYS A 104 0.38 1.28 -2.07
C LYS A 104 1.05 0.09 -2.79
N ASP A 105 2.17 0.37 -3.49
CA ASP A 105 2.98 -0.68 -4.07
C ASP A 105 3.77 -1.44 -2.98
N LEU A 106 4.21 -2.64 -3.31
CA LEU A 106 4.98 -3.49 -2.40
C LEU A 106 6.49 -3.18 -2.44
N GLY A 107 6.90 -2.07 -3.06
CA GLY A 107 8.30 -1.65 -3.21
C GLY A 107 9.13 -2.52 -4.15
N ALA A 108 8.62 -3.67 -4.57
CA ALA A 108 9.21 -4.48 -5.61
C ALA A 108 8.68 -3.99 -6.96
N SER A 109 9.55 -3.40 -7.75
CA SER A 109 9.24 -3.08 -9.12
C SER A 109 8.85 -4.36 -9.85
N ASN A 110 7.60 -4.39 -10.39
CA ASN A 110 7.37 -5.12 -11.60
C ASN A 110 7.32 -6.64 -11.48
N THR A 111 6.40 -7.15 -10.69
CA THR A 111 6.06 -8.58 -10.73
C THR A 111 5.05 -8.90 -11.85
N GLY A 112 4.48 -7.86 -12.49
CA GLY A 112 3.56 -7.96 -13.60
C GLY A 112 3.50 -6.67 -14.41
N SER A 113 2.81 -6.70 -15.53
CA SER A 113 2.47 -5.53 -16.33
C SER A 113 1.05 -5.64 -16.86
N TYR A 114 0.40 -4.51 -17.04
CA TYR A 114 -0.93 -4.40 -17.60
C TYR A 114 -0.89 -3.45 -18.79
N ILE A 115 -1.56 -3.83 -19.90
CA ILE A 115 -1.67 -2.95 -21.06
C ILE A 115 -2.58 -1.78 -20.70
N LEU A 116 -2.06 -0.58 -20.88
CA LEU A 116 -2.77 0.65 -20.60
C LEU A 116 -3.37 1.25 -21.87
N GLY A 117 -2.63 1.24 -22.95
CA GLY A 117 -3.07 1.70 -24.26
C GLY A 117 -2.45 0.93 -25.40
N GLY A 118 -3.16 0.82 -26.53
CA GLY A 118 -2.71 0.08 -27.71
C GLY A 118 -3.78 0.06 -28.80
N PRO A 119 -3.68 -0.84 -29.81
CA PRO A 119 -4.54 -0.82 -30.98
C PRO A 119 -6.05 -0.91 -30.71
N GLU A 120 -6.42 -1.62 -29.65
CA GLU A 120 -7.83 -1.82 -29.25
C GLU A 120 -8.05 -1.43 -27.79
N ASP A 121 -7.01 -0.90 -27.12
CA ASP A 121 -7.01 -0.66 -25.69
C ASP A 121 -6.96 0.83 -25.36
N GLN A 122 -7.86 1.26 -24.51
CA GLN A 122 -7.82 2.53 -23.80
C GLN A 122 -8.28 2.26 -22.38
N ASN A 123 -7.34 1.93 -21.51
CA ASN A 123 -7.64 1.50 -20.16
C ASN A 123 -7.31 2.58 -19.15
N HIS A 124 -8.09 2.58 -18.07
CA HIS A 124 -7.81 3.32 -16.85
C HIS A 124 -7.37 2.31 -15.79
N LEU A 125 -6.18 2.46 -15.28
CA LEU A 125 -5.69 1.67 -14.15
C LEU A 125 -5.49 2.58 -12.96
N THR A 126 -6.34 2.40 -11.95
CA THR A 126 -6.37 3.24 -10.76
C THR A 126 -6.14 2.41 -9.50
N THR A 127 -5.73 3.08 -8.44
CA THR A 127 -5.66 2.53 -7.08
C THR A 127 -6.42 3.46 -6.15
N ARG A 128 -7.20 2.87 -5.25
CA ARG A 128 -7.97 3.61 -4.26
C ARG A 128 -7.09 4.05 -3.10
N TYR A 129 -7.20 5.33 -2.74
CA TYR A 129 -6.57 5.96 -1.60
C TYR A 129 -7.61 6.57 -0.68
N GLU A 130 -7.53 6.27 0.60
CA GLU A 130 -8.36 6.87 1.66
C GLU A 130 -7.55 7.95 2.35
N MET A 131 -8.13 9.14 2.53
CA MET A 131 -7.44 10.29 3.12
C MET A 131 -7.77 10.43 4.59
N TYR A 132 -6.75 10.45 5.42
CA TYR A 132 -6.84 10.64 6.86
C TYR A 132 -6.34 12.02 7.32
N ALA A 133 -5.88 12.83 6.37
CA ALA A 133 -5.56 14.25 6.52
C ALA A 133 -5.81 14.97 5.19
N ASN A 134 -6.03 16.27 5.23
CA ASN A 134 -6.09 17.08 4.00
C ASN A 134 -4.70 17.16 3.38
N GLU A 135 -4.62 17.01 2.06
CA GLU A 135 -3.39 17.05 1.27
C GLU A 135 -3.63 17.71 -0.10
N GLU A 136 -2.55 17.96 -0.81
CA GLU A 136 -2.58 18.37 -2.21
C GLU A 136 -1.84 17.35 -3.06
N LEU A 137 -2.50 16.90 -4.13
CA LEU A 137 -1.92 15.98 -5.12
C LEU A 137 -1.33 16.79 -6.27
N TYR A 138 -0.04 16.61 -6.53
CA TYR A 138 0.69 17.29 -7.60
C TYR A 138 0.95 16.41 -8.81
N ALA A 139 1.14 15.12 -8.62
CA ALA A 139 1.47 14.16 -9.68
C ALA A 139 1.06 12.73 -9.31
N ILE A 140 0.89 11.90 -10.31
CA ILE A 140 0.81 10.45 -10.16
C ILE A 140 2.16 9.84 -10.56
N ARG A 141 2.73 9.01 -9.67
CA ARG A 141 3.92 8.22 -9.95
C ARG A 141 3.53 6.82 -10.40
N ALA A 142 4.05 6.41 -11.56
CA ALA A 142 3.79 5.09 -12.12
C ALA A 142 5.06 4.46 -12.71
N TYR A 143 5.15 3.12 -12.66
CA TYR A 143 6.23 2.39 -13.33
C TYR A 143 5.80 2.04 -14.74
N ILE A 144 6.54 2.49 -15.73
CA ILE A 144 6.29 2.18 -17.14
C ILE A 144 6.92 0.82 -17.47
N GLY A 145 6.08 -0.10 -17.93
CA GLY A 145 6.53 -1.45 -18.28
C GLY A 145 7.54 -1.47 -19.44
N THR A 146 8.48 -2.42 -19.40
CA THR A 146 9.54 -2.57 -20.42
C THR A 146 9.03 -2.89 -21.82
N SER A 147 7.78 -3.31 -21.96
CA SER A 147 7.12 -3.57 -23.24
C SER A 147 6.49 -2.33 -23.86
N SER A 148 6.51 -1.19 -23.18
CA SER A 148 5.97 0.06 -23.72
C SER A 148 6.81 0.57 -24.89
N ILE A 149 6.15 1.26 -25.82
CA ILE A 149 6.77 1.78 -27.03
C ILE A 149 7.03 3.29 -26.85
N VAL A 150 8.24 3.71 -27.20
CA VAL A 150 8.60 5.15 -27.20
C VAL A 150 7.66 5.91 -28.12
N GLY A 151 7.14 7.04 -27.64
CA GLY A 151 6.15 7.86 -28.35
C GLY A 151 4.71 7.52 -28.00
N ALA A 152 4.43 6.43 -27.23
CA ALA A 152 3.10 6.22 -26.67
C ALA A 152 2.75 7.33 -25.67
N GLU A 153 1.48 7.67 -25.57
CA GLU A 153 1.00 8.71 -24.68
C GLU A 153 0.23 8.12 -23.50
N VAL A 154 0.39 8.74 -22.34
CA VAL A 154 -0.33 8.41 -21.12
C VAL A 154 -0.78 9.69 -20.41
N LYS A 155 -1.75 9.58 -19.50
CA LYS A 155 -2.20 10.66 -18.60
C LYS A 155 -2.30 10.18 -17.18
N ALA A 156 -2.08 11.06 -16.22
CA ALA A 156 -2.56 10.89 -14.86
C ALA A 156 -4.06 11.24 -14.77
N ILE A 157 -4.79 10.52 -13.94
CA ILE A 157 -6.22 10.75 -13.72
C ILE A 157 -6.59 10.55 -12.25
N ILE A 158 -7.58 11.31 -11.79
CA ILE A 158 -8.12 11.17 -10.44
C ILE A 158 -9.65 11.27 -10.45
N TYR A 159 -10.27 10.40 -9.68
CA TYR A 159 -11.69 10.38 -9.36
C TYR A 159 -11.89 10.45 -7.85
N GLU A 160 -12.96 11.11 -7.41
CA GLU A 160 -13.48 10.94 -6.06
C GLU A 160 -14.42 9.72 -6.03
N VAL A 161 -14.31 8.92 -4.97
CA VAL A 161 -15.20 7.79 -4.75
C VAL A 161 -16.48 8.31 -4.09
N ASP A 162 -17.59 8.26 -4.83
CA ASP A 162 -18.93 8.65 -4.34
C ASP A 162 -19.92 7.54 -4.64
N THR A 163 -20.37 6.86 -3.60
CA THR A 163 -21.33 5.75 -3.72
C THR A 163 -22.71 6.19 -4.22
N THR A 164 -22.99 7.49 -4.26
CA THR A 164 -24.24 8.05 -4.80
C THR A 164 -24.16 8.33 -6.30
N ALA A 165 -22.94 8.39 -6.87
CA ALA A 165 -22.73 8.55 -8.30
C ALA A 165 -23.07 7.24 -9.05
N ALA A 166 -23.56 7.37 -10.29
CA ALA A 166 -24.02 6.24 -11.10
C ALA A 166 -22.97 5.13 -11.27
N ASN A 167 -21.69 5.50 -11.35
CA ASN A 167 -20.56 4.58 -11.49
C ASN A 167 -19.73 4.48 -10.20
N GLY A 168 -20.20 5.05 -9.09
CA GLY A 168 -19.44 5.11 -7.84
C GLY A 168 -18.23 6.07 -7.87
N LEU A 169 -18.03 6.82 -8.96
CA LEU A 169 -16.89 7.70 -9.18
C LEU A 169 -17.32 9.05 -9.76
N ILE A 170 -16.71 10.12 -9.26
CA ILE A 170 -16.84 11.48 -9.81
C ILE A 170 -15.48 11.86 -10.37
N PHE A 171 -15.40 12.17 -11.66
CA PHE A 171 -14.19 12.69 -12.27
C PHE A 171 -13.81 14.03 -11.65
N LEU A 172 -12.53 14.17 -11.25
CA LEU A 172 -12.00 15.42 -10.70
C LEU A 172 -11.06 16.12 -11.68
N ALA A 173 -10.03 15.42 -12.13
CA ALA A 173 -9.03 16.01 -13.02
C ALA A 173 -8.24 14.94 -13.81
N GLU A 174 -7.60 15.39 -14.88
CA GLU A 174 -6.58 14.66 -15.62
C GLU A 174 -5.39 15.60 -15.91
N SER A 175 -4.21 15.02 -16.14
CA SER A 175 -3.02 15.75 -16.58
C SER A 175 -3.08 16.06 -18.07
N ASP A 176 -2.13 16.85 -18.56
CA ASP A 176 -1.80 16.87 -19.98
C ASP A 176 -1.26 15.50 -20.43
N ASN A 177 -1.25 15.27 -21.76
CA ASN A 177 -0.63 14.08 -22.34
C ASN A 177 0.87 14.07 -22.04
N TYR A 178 1.34 12.93 -21.52
CA TYR A 178 2.75 12.64 -21.33
C TYR A 178 3.21 11.66 -22.39
N THR A 179 4.13 12.08 -23.26
CA THR A 179 4.69 11.23 -24.32
C THR A 179 5.88 10.47 -23.76
N LEU A 180 5.84 9.13 -23.80
CA LEU A 180 6.91 8.27 -23.31
C LEU A 180 8.19 8.42 -24.14
N THR A 181 9.30 8.65 -23.46
CA THR A 181 10.65 8.68 -24.02
C THR A 181 11.38 7.34 -23.78
N ALA A 182 12.55 7.17 -24.39
CA ALA A 182 13.36 5.96 -24.19
C ALA A 182 13.85 5.81 -22.72
N GLN A 183 13.92 6.91 -21.97
CA GLN A 183 14.35 6.89 -20.56
C GLN A 183 13.23 6.44 -19.62
N ASP A 184 11.98 6.54 -20.06
CA ASP A 184 10.82 6.20 -19.27
C ASP A 184 10.51 4.69 -19.28
N ILE A 185 10.99 4.00 -20.32
CA ILE A 185 10.74 2.57 -20.51
C ILE A 185 11.49 1.76 -19.44
N GLY A 186 10.74 1.02 -18.63
CA GLY A 186 11.30 0.26 -17.51
C GLY A 186 11.67 1.13 -16.29
N ALA A 187 11.10 2.33 -16.18
CA ALA A 187 11.41 3.29 -15.12
C ALA A 187 10.14 3.83 -14.44
N TRP A 188 10.31 4.41 -13.25
CA TRP A 188 9.29 5.21 -12.59
C TRP A 188 9.25 6.60 -13.21
N ILE A 189 8.06 7.09 -13.55
CA ILE A 189 7.82 8.45 -14.00
C ILE A 189 6.85 9.17 -13.09
N ASP A 190 6.97 10.48 -13.00
CA ASP A 190 5.98 11.36 -12.37
C ASP A 190 5.22 12.10 -13.47
N VAL A 191 3.90 11.94 -13.52
CA VAL A 191 3.02 12.65 -14.46
C VAL A 191 2.28 13.73 -13.67
N PRO A 192 2.67 15.02 -13.83
CA PRO A 192 2.12 16.11 -13.03
C PRO A 192 0.74 16.54 -13.54
N PHE A 193 -0.11 16.99 -12.61
CA PHE A 193 -1.29 17.80 -12.94
C PHE A 193 -0.90 19.25 -13.20
N LEU A 194 -1.70 19.96 -13.97
CA LEU A 194 -1.47 21.37 -14.27
C LEU A 194 -1.55 22.23 -13.00
N ASP A 195 -2.57 21.97 -12.18
CA ASP A 195 -2.78 22.62 -10.89
C ASP A 195 -2.86 21.56 -9.79
N PRO A 196 -2.45 21.87 -8.55
CA PRO A 196 -2.62 20.97 -7.41
C PRO A 196 -4.09 20.64 -7.16
N ILE A 197 -4.37 19.39 -6.82
CA ILE A 197 -5.71 18.92 -6.56
C ILE A 197 -5.88 18.70 -5.04
N SER A 198 -6.82 19.42 -4.43
CA SER A 198 -7.09 19.28 -3.00
C SER A 198 -7.74 17.96 -2.68
N LEU A 199 -7.14 17.20 -1.76
CA LEU A 199 -7.66 15.94 -1.22
C LEU A 199 -8.15 16.18 0.20
N THR A 200 -9.39 15.79 0.48
CA THR A 200 -10.08 16.09 1.74
C THR A 200 -10.03 14.89 2.68
N ASN A 201 -9.71 15.14 3.94
CA ASN A 201 -9.79 14.13 5.01
C ASN A 201 -11.17 13.47 5.07
N GLY A 202 -11.21 12.14 5.20
CA GLY A 202 -12.42 11.33 5.25
C GLY A 202 -12.99 10.94 3.89
N TYR A 203 -12.41 11.41 2.79
CA TYR A 203 -12.77 11.02 1.43
C TYR A 203 -11.85 9.91 0.91
N ALA A 204 -12.32 9.22 -0.13
CA ALA A 204 -11.53 8.25 -0.87
C ALA A 204 -11.41 8.69 -2.34
N TYR A 205 -10.27 8.41 -2.95
CA TYR A 205 -9.95 8.78 -4.32
C TYR A 205 -9.40 7.56 -5.08
N GLU A 206 -9.77 7.46 -6.35
CA GLU A 206 -9.15 6.55 -7.31
C GLU A 206 -8.15 7.35 -8.15
N CYS A 207 -6.86 7.07 -7.95
CA CYS A 207 -5.77 7.75 -8.62
C CYS A 207 -5.00 6.78 -9.51
N GLY A 208 -4.64 7.17 -10.72
CA GLY A 208 -3.91 6.29 -11.61
C GLY A 208 -3.60 6.86 -12.98
N MET A 209 -3.41 5.97 -13.93
CA MET A 209 -2.98 6.28 -15.29
C MET A 209 -4.01 5.85 -16.31
N VAL A 210 -4.05 6.60 -17.40
CA VAL A 210 -4.84 6.31 -18.61
C VAL A 210 -3.90 6.17 -19.79
N GLY A 211 -4.10 5.14 -20.61
CA GLY A 211 -3.48 5.03 -21.94
C GLY A 211 -4.44 5.43 -23.04
N PHE A 212 -3.93 5.49 -24.25
CA PHE A 212 -4.68 5.87 -25.43
C PHE A 212 -4.72 4.75 -26.46
N ASN A 213 -5.84 4.66 -27.17
CA ASN A 213 -5.94 3.80 -28.35
C ASN A 213 -5.02 4.34 -29.45
N HIS A 214 -4.08 3.51 -29.90
CA HIS A 214 -3.18 3.84 -30.99
C HIS A 214 -2.78 2.57 -31.76
N PRO A 215 -2.79 2.57 -33.10
CA PRO A 215 -2.60 1.37 -33.92
C PRO A 215 -1.25 0.67 -33.77
N SER A 216 -0.24 1.33 -33.23
CA SER A 216 1.12 0.80 -33.12
C SER A 216 1.92 1.26 -31.90
N LEU A 217 1.36 2.15 -31.05
CA LEU A 217 2.03 2.63 -29.87
C LEU A 217 1.34 2.05 -28.63
N GLU A 218 1.93 1.02 -28.08
CA GLU A 218 1.44 0.35 -26.87
C GLU A 218 2.09 0.96 -25.62
N SER A 219 1.31 1.17 -24.60
CA SER A 219 1.78 1.55 -23.27
C SER A 219 1.40 0.51 -22.24
N TYR A 220 2.35 0.13 -21.40
CA TYR A 220 2.19 -0.83 -20.31
C TYR A 220 2.54 -0.16 -19.00
N ILE A 221 1.76 -0.45 -17.96
CA ILE A 221 2.06 -0.06 -16.60
C ILE A 221 2.48 -1.28 -15.79
N GLY A 222 3.51 -1.13 -14.97
CA GLY A 222 3.92 -2.17 -14.04
C GLY A 222 2.92 -2.34 -12.91
N THR A 223 2.66 -3.57 -12.52
CA THR A 223 1.84 -3.90 -11.37
C THR A 223 2.67 -4.62 -10.32
N SER A 224 2.52 -4.28 -9.05
CA SER A 224 3.01 -5.13 -7.98
C SER A 224 2.03 -6.28 -7.86
N GLY A 225 2.50 -7.52 -8.02
CA GLY A 225 1.71 -8.71 -7.75
C GLY A 225 1.34 -8.72 -6.27
N GLY A 226 0.28 -8.01 -5.95
CA GLY A 226 -0.35 -8.08 -4.65
C GLY A 226 -1.28 -9.28 -4.62
N SER A 227 -1.21 -10.02 -3.59
CA SER A 227 -2.15 -11.06 -3.20
C SER A 227 -3.53 -10.47 -2.91
#